data_b89dc7e93635766b8f9ec57bddd43be5
#
_entry.id   b89dc7e93635766b8f9ec57bddd43be5
#
_cell.length_a   1.000
_cell.length_b   1.000
_cell.length_c   1.000
_cell.angle_alpha   90.00
_cell.angle_beta   90.00
_cell.angle_gamma   90.00
#
_symmetry.space_group_name_H-M   'P 1'
#
loop_
_entity.id
_entity.type
_entity.pdbx_description
1 polymer ?
#
loop_
_entity_poly.entity_id
_entity_poly.type
_entity_poly.pdbx_seq_one_letter_code
_entity_poly.pdbx_strand_id
1 'polypeptide(L)'
;MTWELRKIGGSGRLCLLLLLAVLCSGVLFALHATGDSGGYTVSALRQAMAQEDLPGYVTGLEDRLDRASASGAWTEYDALRRQLSAADAALARVRQAEEYPSFRAGLAAESRLKLRMGLFDGFAARSLEQGAQVYESLADVTPRAAFLGGPEVLLSFHLTDALALLFPLAAGLTLLTHERAAGLVNLTRPTRFGRSRVYGRKLAAAVTLSTAGFVLLYGINTLIAGLLYGFAELDAPVQSL
;
A
#
# COMPACT_ATOMS: atom_id res chain seq x y z
N MET A 1 26.66 8.56 17.80
CA MET A 1 25.79 8.10 16.71
C MET A 1 26.59 7.65 15.49
N THR A 2 27.49 8.48 14.96
CA THR A 2 28.33 8.15 13.78
C THR A 2 29.18 6.88 13.94
N TRP A 3 29.71 6.60 15.14
CA TRP A 3 30.51 5.41 15.41
C TRP A 3 29.71 4.09 15.41
N GLU A 4 28.50 4.10 15.93
CA GLU A 4 27.58 2.94 15.87
C GLU A 4 27.14 2.65 14.42
N LEU A 5 26.80 3.70 13.67
CA LEU A 5 26.50 3.57 12.25
C LEU A 5 27.71 3.08 11.44
N ARG A 6 28.92 3.48 11.82
CA ARG A 6 30.18 3.02 11.18
C ARG A 6 30.50 1.56 11.47
N LYS A 7 30.15 1.07 12.69
CA LYS A 7 30.23 -0.37 13.02
C LYS A 7 29.27 -1.20 12.18
N ILE A 8 28.03 -0.70 11.97
CA ILE A 8 27.01 -1.38 11.19
C ILE A 8 27.35 -1.34 9.71
N GLY A 9 27.79 -0.19 9.20
CA GLY A 9 28.26 -0.02 7.82
C GLY A 9 29.52 -0.84 7.53
N GLY A 10 30.35 -1.10 8.55
CA GLY A 10 31.50 -2.03 8.47
C GLY A 10 31.10 -3.51 8.49
N SER A 11 29.88 -3.86 8.92
CA SER A 11 29.35 -5.22 8.76
C SER A 11 28.72 -5.35 7.37
N GLY A 12 29.54 -5.65 6.35
CA GLY A 12 29.07 -5.83 4.96
C GLY A 12 27.88 -6.77 4.81
N ARG A 13 27.63 -7.64 5.82
CA ARG A 13 26.48 -8.55 5.87
C ARG A 13 25.16 -7.82 5.93
N LEU A 14 25.00 -6.77 6.73
CA LEU A 14 23.74 -6.06 6.92
C LEU A 14 23.44 -5.17 5.71
N CYS A 15 24.46 -4.55 5.13
CA CYS A 15 24.34 -3.82 3.86
C CYS A 15 23.99 -4.75 2.71
N LEU A 16 24.58 -5.95 2.66
CA LEU A 16 24.27 -6.97 1.66
C LEU A 16 22.82 -7.45 1.80
N LEU A 17 22.35 -7.74 3.02
CA LEU A 17 20.97 -8.13 3.28
C LEU A 17 19.97 -7.05 2.87
N LEU A 18 20.27 -5.77 3.17
CA LEU A 18 19.42 -4.66 2.75
C LEU A 18 19.38 -4.55 1.22
N LEU A 19 20.52 -4.60 0.56
CA LEU A 19 20.61 -4.53 -0.88
C LEU A 19 19.84 -5.68 -1.53
N LEU A 20 19.99 -6.89 -1.01
CA LEU A 20 19.29 -8.08 -1.50
C LEU A 20 17.78 -7.97 -1.27
N ALA A 21 17.35 -7.44 -0.11
CA ALA A 21 15.94 -7.20 0.19
C ALA A 21 15.33 -6.15 -0.76
N VAL A 22 16.06 -5.05 -1.02
CA VAL A 22 15.62 -3.98 -1.94
C VAL A 22 15.51 -4.52 -3.38
N LEU A 23 16.53 -5.24 -3.86
CA LEU A 23 16.49 -5.84 -5.19
C LEU A 23 15.38 -6.88 -5.33
N CYS A 24 15.23 -7.78 -4.36
CA CYS A 24 14.19 -8.79 -4.35
C CYS A 24 12.79 -8.13 -4.33
N SER A 25 12.58 -7.15 -3.44
CA SER A 25 11.33 -6.40 -3.38
C SER A 25 11.02 -5.71 -4.70
N GLY A 26 11.99 -5.02 -5.30
CA GLY A 26 11.80 -4.32 -6.57
C GLY A 26 11.46 -5.25 -7.73
N VAL A 27 12.15 -6.39 -7.85
CA VAL A 27 11.88 -7.38 -8.90
C VAL A 27 10.49 -8.01 -8.71
N LEU A 28 10.18 -8.46 -7.50
CA LEU A 28 8.88 -9.07 -7.21
C LEU A 28 7.73 -8.06 -7.34
N PHE A 29 7.97 -6.80 -6.95
CA PHE A 29 7.02 -5.73 -7.18
C PHE A 29 6.79 -5.47 -8.68
N ALA A 30 7.85 -5.40 -9.48
CA ALA A 30 7.72 -5.23 -10.93
C ALA A 30 6.94 -6.38 -11.58
N LEU A 31 7.19 -7.63 -11.15
CA LEU A 31 6.43 -8.79 -11.60
C LEU A 31 4.97 -8.73 -11.16
N HIS A 32 4.69 -8.31 -9.92
CA HIS A 32 3.33 -8.12 -9.43
C HIS A 32 2.62 -7.00 -10.19
N ALA A 33 3.29 -5.88 -10.42
CA ALA A 33 2.75 -4.72 -11.13
C ALA A 33 2.43 -4.99 -12.60
N THR A 34 3.17 -5.90 -13.24
CA THR A 34 2.93 -6.31 -14.65
C THR A 34 2.05 -7.54 -14.77
N GLY A 35 1.72 -8.20 -13.65
CA GLY A 35 0.87 -9.39 -13.62
C GLY A 35 -0.62 -9.08 -13.81
N ASP A 36 -1.39 -10.13 -14.04
CA ASP A 36 -2.85 -10.06 -14.08
C ASP A 36 -3.40 -9.89 -12.65
N SER A 37 -4.10 -8.79 -12.42
CA SER A 37 -4.79 -8.52 -11.15
C SER A 37 -6.28 -8.76 -11.34
N GLY A 38 -6.81 -9.81 -10.70
CA GLY A 38 -8.27 -10.05 -10.71
C GLY A 38 -8.87 -10.41 -12.08
N GLY A 39 -8.08 -10.99 -13.00
CA GLY A 39 -8.54 -11.43 -14.32
C GLY A 39 -8.45 -10.37 -15.42
N TYR A 40 -7.81 -9.24 -15.15
CA TYR A 40 -7.51 -8.20 -16.15
C TYR A 40 -6.12 -7.62 -15.94
N THR A 41 -5.54 -7.05 -17.00
CA THR A 41 -4.28 -6.31 -16.92
C THR A 41 -4.53 -4.85 -16.54
N VAL A 42 -3.58 -4.25 -15.85
CA VAL A 42 -3.64 -2.82 -15.48
C VAL A 42 -3.72 -1.92 -16.73
N SER A 43 -3.10 -2.33 -17.82
CA SER A 43 -3.20 -1.65 -19.11
C SER A 43 -4.62 -1.67 -19.67
N ALA A 44 -5.34 -2.79 -19.54
CA ALA A 44 -6.73 -2.90 -19.99
C ALA A 44 -7.65 -2.01 -19.15
N LEU A 45 -7.44 -1.97 -17.82
CA LEU A 45 -8.18 -1.07 -16.93
C LEU A 45 -7.93 0.40 -17.30
N ARG A 46 -6.67 0.78 -17.54
CA ARG A 46 -6.32 2.15 -17.97
C ARG A 46 -7.02 2.51 -19.28
N GLN A 47 -7.05 1.58 -20.24
CA GLN A 47 -7.72 1.77 -21.52
C GLN A 47 -9.24 1.92 -21.35
N ALA A 48 -9.85 1.12 -20.48
CA ALA A 48 -11.27 1.23 -20.17
C ALA A 48 -11.60 2.59 -19.54
N MET A 49 -10.83 3.02 -18.54
CA MET A 49 -11.05 4.30 -17.88
C MET A 49 -10.80 5.54 -18.76
N ALA A 50 -10.11 5.38 -19.87
CA ALA A 50 -9.92 6.44 -20.86
C ALA A 50 -11.10 6.59 -21.85
N GLN A 51 -12.13 5.73 -21.78
CA GLN A 51 -13.30 5.81 -22.65
C GLN A 51 -14.28 6.87 -22.13
N GLU A 52 -14.76 7.74 -23.01
CA GLU A 52 -15.77 8.76 -22.68
C GLU A 52 -17.15 8.14 -22.43
N ASP A 53 -17.52 7.10 -23.22
CA ASP A 53 -18.75 6.33 -23.05
C ASP A 53 -18.40 4.91 -22.57
N LEU A 54 -18.17 4.78 -21.28
CA LEU A 54 -17.82 3.50 -20.65
C LEU A 54 -18.97 2.46 -20.71
N PRO A 55 -20.25 2.81 -20.50
CA PRO A 55 -21.35 1.87 -20.66
C PRO A 55 -21.47 1.35 -22.10
N GLY A 56 -21.37 2.22 -23.10
CA GLY A 56 -21.40 1.81 -24.51
C GLY A 56 -20.18 0.94 -24.87
N TYR A 57 -19.03 1.21 -24.31
CA TYR A 57 -17.83 0.38 -24.48
C TYR A 57 -18.03 -1.03 -23.89
N VAL A 58 -18.62 -1.16 -22.70
CA VAL A 58 -18.95 -2.46 -22.08
C VAL A 58 -19.91 -3.26 -22.99
N THR A 59 -21.02 -2.66 -23.42
CA THR A 59 -21.97 -3.31 -24.32
C THR A 59 -21.33 -3.75 -25.64
N GLY A 60 -20.44 -2.94 -26.20
CA GLY A 60 -19.70 -3.29 -27.41
C GLY A 60 -18.74 -4.47 -27.21
N LEU A 61 -18.14 -4.60 -26.02
CA LEU A 61 -17.30 -5.77 -25.68
C LEU A 61 -18.14 -7.03 -25.47
N GLU A 62 -19.30 -6.94 -24.85
CA GLU A 62 -20.25 -8.05 -24.68
C GLU A 62 -20.69 -8.61 -26.05
N ASP A 63 -21.11 -7.75 -26.97
CA ASP A 63 -21.47 -8.15 -28.33
C ASP A 63 -20.34 -8.82 -29.11
N ARG A 64 -19.10 -8.40 -28.87
CA ARG A 64 -17.91 -9.02 -29.49
C ARG A 64 -17.59 -10.36 -28.84
N LEU A 65 -17.76 -10.47 -27.53
CA LEU A 65 -17.54 -11.70 -26.77
C LEU A 65 -18.51 -12.79 -27.24
N ASP A 66 -19.79 -12.44 -27.43
CA ASP A 66 -20.82 -13.37 -27.92
C ASP A 66 -20.49 -13.86 -29.34
N ARG A 67 -20.03 -12.98 -30.22
CA ARG A 67 -19.59 -13.34 -31.58
C ARG A 67 -18.38 -14.25 -31.57
N ALA A 68 -17.37 -13.96 -30.73
CA ALA A 68 -16.19 -14.80 -30.60
C ALA A 68 -16.53 -16.20 -30.05
N SER A 69 -17.45 -16.25 -29.08
CA SER A 69 -17.98 -17.52 -28.54
C SER A 69 -18.69 -18.32 -29.61
N ALA A 70 -19.57 -17.71 -30.42
CA ALA A 70 -20.32 -18.37 -31.48
C ALA A 70 -19.41 -18.86 -32.62
N SER A 71 -18.31 -18.16 -32.91
CA SER A 71 -17.34 -18.55 -33.93
C SER A 71 -16.29 -19.57 -33.47
N GLY A 72 -16.23 -19.90 -32.18
CA GLY A 72 -15.21 -20.76 -31.59
C GLY A 72 -13.81 -20.13 -31.53
N ALA A 73 -13.68 -18.83 -31.63
CA ALA A 73 -12.41 -18.09 -31.58
C ALA A 73 -11.92 -17.91 -30.12
N TRP A 74 -11.53 -18.99 -29.48
CA TRP A 74 -11.21 -19.03 -28.05
C TRP A 74 -10.10 -18.08 -27.59
N THR A 75 -9.08 -17.85 -28.43
CA THR A 75 -8.00 -16.91 -28.11
C THR A 75 -8.51 -15.48 -28.05
N GLU A 76 -9.39 -15.10 -28.99
CA GLU A 76 -10.04 -13.78 -29.01
C GLU A 76 -11.03 -13.66 -27.85
N TYR A 77 -11.79 -14.70 -27.56
CA TYR A 77 -12.70 -14.77 -26.44
C TYR A 77 -11.99 -14.47 -25.10
N ASP A 78 -10.85 -15.12 -24.81
CA ASP A 78 -10.09 -14.90 -23.59
C ASP A 78 -9.53 -13.47 -23.51
N ALA A 79 -9.11 -12.89 -24.62
CA ALA A 79 -8.64 -11.52 -24.67
C ALA A 79 -9.79 -10.52 -24.41
N LEU A 80 -10.94 -10.71 -25.05
CA LEU A 80 -12.14 -9.89 -24.85
C LEU A 80 -12.70 -10.00 -23.44
N ARG A 81 -12.70 -11.21 -22.85
CA ARG A 81 -13.13 -11.44 -21.48
C ARG A 81 -12.30 -10.61 -20.47
N ARG A 82 -10.96 -10.57 -20.67
CA ARG A 82 -10.08 -9.73 -19.84
C ARG A 82 -10.37 -8.24 -19.99
N GLN A 83 -10.64 -7.78 -21.23
CA GLN A 83 -11.02 -6.40 -21.49
C GLN A 83 -12.37 -6.06 -20.85
N LEU A 84 -13.35 -6.95 -20.93
CA LEU A 84 -14.66 -6.78 -20.31
C LEU A 84 -14.53 -6.71 -18.77
N SER A 85 -13.76 -7.61 -18.17
CA SER A 85 -13.51 -7.57 -16.72
C SER A 85 -12.85 -6.25 -16.28
N ALA A 86 -11.96 -5.70 -17.10
CA ALA A 86 -11.35 -4.38 -16.83
C ALA A 86 -12.39 -3.25 -16.98
N ALA A 87 -13.25 -3.31 -17.99
CA ALA A 87 -14.30 -2.32 -18.21
C ALA A 87 -15.35 -2.33 -17.09
N ASP A 88 -15.74 -3.51 -16.62
CA ASP A 88 -16.64 -3.68 -15.46
C ASP A 88 -16.04 -3.10 -14.18
N ALA A 89 -14.74 -3.35 -13.95
CA ALA A 89 -14.03 -2.77 -12.83
C ALA A 89 -13.96 -1.23 -12.91
N ALA A 90 -13.75 -0.69 -14.11
CA ALA A 90 -13.79 0.76 -14.34
C ALA A 90 -15.18 1.33 -14.07
N LEU A 91 -16.23 0.68 -14.55
CA LEU A 91 -17.62 1.10 -14.35
C LEU A 91 -18.01 1.07 -12.86
N ALA A 92 -17.56 0.04 -12.14
CA ALA A 92 -17.77 -0.06 -10.70
C ALA A 92 -17.13 1.12 -9.95
N ARG A 93 -15.93 1.55 -10.33
CA ARG A 93 -15.26 2.72 -9.74
C ARG A 93 -16.00 4.03 -10.00
N VAL A 94 -16.50 4.21 -11.21
CA VAL A 94 -17.32 5.41 -11.55
C VAL A 94 -18.56 5.45 -10.65
N ARG A 95 -19.30 4.34 -10.58
CA ARG A 95 -20.48 4.23 -9.72
C ARG A 95 -20.16 4.46 -8.24
N GLN A 96 -19.08 3.88 -7.75
CA GLN A 96 -18.64 4.08 -6.36
C GLN A 96 -18.32 5.56 -6.08
N ALA A 97 -17.68 6.26 -7.00
CA ALA A 97 -17.41 7.69 -6.86
C ALA A 97 -18.69 8.52 -6.87
N GLU A 98 -19.66 8.19 -7.72
CA GLU A 98 -20.98 8.84 -7.79
C GLU A 98 -21.83 8.58 -6.54
N GLU A 99 -21.81 7.36 -6.03
CA GLU A 99 -22.60 6.94 -4.86
C GLU A 99 -21.97 7.36 -3.52
N TYR A 100 -20.68 7.71 -3.50
CA TYR A 100 -19.94 8.02 -2.27
C TYR A 100 -20.60 9.10 -1.39
N PRO A 101 -21.12 10.22 -1.91
CA PRO A 101 -21.76 11.23 -1.08
C PRO A 101 -22.98 10.69 -0.33
N SER A 102 -23.82 9.88 -1.00
CA SER A 102 -25.00 9.27 -0.39
C SER A 102 -24.63 8.19 0.63
N PHE A 103 -23.65 7.34 0.30
CA PHE A 103 -23.12 6.31 1.19
C PHE A 103 -22.55 6.94 2.48
N ARG A 104 -21.72 7.97 2.37
CA ARG A 104 -21.15 8.70 3.48
C ARG A 104 -22.23 9.34 4.37
N ALA A 105 -23.20 10.03 3.75
CA ALA A 105 -24.30 10.64 4.48
C ALA A 105 -25.14 9.58 5.21
N GLY A 106 -25.35 8.42 4.61
CA GLY A 106 -26.01 7.26 5.22
C GLY A 106 -25.26 6.76 6.46
N LEU A 107 -23.95 6.59 6.40
CA LEU A 107 -23.13 6.17 7.55
C LEU A 107 -23.15 7.18 8.71
N ALA A 108 -23.13 8.48 8.40
CA ALA A 108 -23.26 9.52 9.41
C ALA A 108 -24.63 9.48 10.08
N ALA A 109 -25.69 9.36 9.29
CA ALA A 109 -27.06 9.27 9.78
C ALA A 109 -27.29 8.01 10.62
N GLU A 110 -26.78 6.85 10.18
CA GLU A 110 -26.86 5.58 10.92
C GLU A 110 -26.13 5.67 12.27
N SER A 111 -24.93 6.25 12.30
CA SER A 111 -24.16 6.45 13.52
C SER A 111 -24.93 7.33 14.51
N ARG A 112 -25.54 8.41 14.05
CA ARG A 112 -26.38 9.29 14.87
C ARG A 112 -27.65 8.61 15.35
N LEU A 113 -28.29 7.80 14.51
CA LEU A 113 -29.48 7.04 14.88
C LEU A 113 -29.14 6.06 16.01
N LYS A 114 -28.06 5.30 15.88
CA LYS A 114 -27.59 4.36 16.92
C LYS A 114 -27.32 5.06 18.26
N LEU A 115 -26.74 6.27 18.23
CA LEU A 115 -26.55 7.10 19.43
C LEU A 115 -27.85 7.52 20.06
N ARG A 116 -28.84 7.97 19.26
CA ARG A 116 -30.16 8.40 19.75
C ARG A 116 -30.95 7.25 20.38
N MET A 117 -30.79 6.03 19.87
CA MET A 117 -31.43 4.83 20.41
C MET A 117 -30.92 4.46 21.82
N GLY A 118 -29.80 5.05 22.27
CA GLY A 118 -29.22 4.77 23.60
C GLY A 118 -28.74 3.34 23.79
N LEU A 119 -28.48 2.62 22.68
CA LEU A 119 -28.05 1.21 22.71
C LEU A 119 -26.58 1.04 23.09
N PHE A 120 -25.83 2.13 23.10
CA PHE A 120 -24.40 2.13 23.31
C PHE A 120 -24.03 3.19 24.35
N ASP A 121 -23.09 2.84 25.23
CA ASP A 121 -22.52 3.72 26.24
C ASP A 121 -20.99 3.68 26.25
N GLY A 122 -20.37 4.53 27.03
CA GLY A 122 -18.94 4.56 27.24
C GLY A 122 -18.08 4.71 25.97
N PHE A 123 -17.21 3.76 25.72
CA PHE A 123 -16.29 3.79 24.55
C PHE A 123 -17.04 3.67 23.23
N ALA A 124 -18.06 2.78 23.16
CA ALA A 124 -18.80 2.55 21.92
C ALA A 124 -19.58 3.78 21.49
N ALA A 125 -20.22 4.49 22.41
CA ALA A 125 -20.93 5.74 22.13
C ALA A 125 -19.96 6.81 21.58
N ARG A 126 -18.79 6.98 22.24
CA ARG A 126 -17.76 7.93 21.78
C ARG A 126 -17.21 7.58 20.40
N SER A 127 -17.00 6.30 20.12
CA SER A 127 -16.55 5.83 18.79
C SER A 127 -17.58 6.15 17.69
N LEU A 128 -18.86 5.94 17.96
CA LEU A 128 -19.93 6.28 17.02
C LEU A 128 -20.05 7.79 16.80
N GLU A 129 -19.90 8.59 17.85
CA GLU A 129 -19.89 10.05 17.75
C GLU A 129 -18.74 10.56 16.92
N GLN A 130 -17.52 10.08 17.19
CA GLN A 130 -16.34 10.41 16.40
C GLN A 130 -16.49 9.95 14.94
N GLY A 131 -17.03 8.74 14.71
CA GLY A 131 -17.32 8.23 13.38
C GLY A 131 -18.26 9.16 12.61
N ALA A 132 -19.36 9.59 13.23
CA ALA A 132 -20.32 10.50 12.62
C ALA A 132 -19.65 11.84 12.25
N GLN A 133 -18.85 12.41 13.17
CA GLN A 133 -18.11 13.66 12.94
C GLN A 133 -17.09 13.53 11.79
N VAL A 134 -16.36 12.41 11.73
CA VAL A 134 -15.42 12.13 10.63
C VAL A 134 -16.15 12.06 9.29
N TYR A 135 -17.26 11.30 9.21
CA TYR A 135 -18.03 11.21 7.97
C TYR A 135 -18.61 12.57 7.54
N GLU A 136 -18.96 13.43 8.47
CA GLU A 136 -19.42 14.80 8.18
C GLU A 136 -18.27 15.71 7.72
N SER A 137 -17.10 15.61 8.32
CA SER A 137 -15.93 16.37 7.91
C SER A 137 -15.42 16.02 6.51
N LEU A 138 -15.79 14.85 6.00
CA LEU A 138 -15.50 14.41 4.63
C LEU A 138 -16.51 14.91 3.60
N ALA A 139 -17.42 15.84 3.97
CA ALA A 139 -18.46 16.35 3.08
C ALA A 139 -17.92 16.98 1.80
N ASP A 140 -16.78 17.67 1.90
CA ASP A 140 -16.13 18.35 0.78
C ASP A 140 -15.22 17.44 -0.05
N VAL A 141 -15.05 16.17 0.36
CA VAL A 141 -14.24 15.20 -0.37
C VAL A 141 -15.08 14.59 -1.47
N THR A 142 -14.69 14.85 -2.71
CA THR A 142 -15.27 14.22 -3.90
C THR A 142 -14.28 13.19 -4.44
N PRO A 143 -14.55 11.88 -4.27
CA PRO A 143 -13.74 10.85 -4.92
C PRO A 143 -13.78 11.04 -6.43
N ARG A 144 -12.65 10.81 -7.08
CA ARG A 144 -12.56 10.82 -8.54
C ARG A 144 -12.47 9.39 -9.02
N ALA A 145 -13.26 9.05 -10.03
CA ALA A 145 -13.07 7.82 -10.78
C ALA A 145 -11.82 7.95 -11.66
N ALA A 146 -10.65 7.87 -11.03
CA ALA A 146 -9.38 8.07 -11.67
C ALA A 146 -8.61 6.74 -11.78
N PHE A 147 -7.71 6.63 -12.76
CA PHE A 147 -6.80 5.49 -12.85
C PHE A 147 -5.66 5.66 -11.85
N LEU A 148 -5.81 5.08 -10.68
CA LEU A 148 -4.83 5.10 -9.59
C LEU A 148 -3.92 3.84 -9.58
N GLY A 149 -3.57 3.32 -10.75
CA GLY A 149 -2.86 2.05 -10.88
C GLY A 149 -1.55 1.98 -10.07
N GLY A 150 -0.78 3.06 -10.00
CA GLY A 150 0.45 3.11 -9.20
C GLY A 150 0.21 2.96 -7.69
N PRO A 151 -0.60 3.83 -7.06
CA PRO A 151 -0.96 3.71 -5.64
C PRO A 151 -1.67 2.40 -5.29
N GLU A 152 -2.58 1.92 -6.12
CA GLU A 152 -3.32 0.67 -5.90
C GLU A 152 -2.39 -0.54 -5.86
N VAL A 153 -1.48 -0.65 -6.83
CA VAL A 153 -0.49 -1.74 -6.88
C VAL A 153 0.47 -1.66 -5.71
N LEU A 154 0.87 -0.44 -5.29
CA LEU A 154 1.70 -0.26 -4.10
C LEU A 154 1.01 -0.76 -2.83
N LEU A 155 -0.28 -0.47 -2.67
CA LEU A 155 -1.06 -0.87 -1.49
C LEU A 155 -1.39 -2.37 -1.50
N SER A 156 -1.53 -2.99 -2.67
CA SER A 156 -1.81 -4.43 -2.78
C SER A 156 -0.57 -5.31 -2.58
N PHE A 157 0.64 -4.74 -2.64
CA PHE A 157 1.89 -5.50 -2.53
C PHE A 157 2.39 -5.63 -1.09
N HIS A 158 1.81 -6.54 -0.33
CA HIS A 158 2.10 -6.75 1.10
C HIS A 158 3.49 -7.34 1.41
N LEU A 159 4.22 -7.83 0.42
CA LEU A 159 5.58 -8.33 0.65
C LEU A 159 6.53 -7.24 1.14
N THR A 160 6.36 -6.00 0.66
CA THR A 160 7.12 -4.84 1.14
C THR A 160 6.91 -4.63 2.64
N ASP A 161 5.67 -4.78 3.12
CA ASP A 161 5.32 -4.62 4.53
C ASP A 161 6.04 -5.68 5.38
N ALA A 162 6.05 -6.94 4.92
CA ALA A 162 6.77 -8.02 5.58
C ALA A 162 8.27 -7.75 5.65
N LEU A 163 8.89 -7.31 4.56
CA LEU A 163 10.31 -6.97 4.53
C LEU A 163 10.62 -5.74 5.39
N ALA A 164 9.75 -4.73 5.40
CA ALA A 164 9.86 -3.54 6.22
C ALA A 164 9.78 -3.84 7.72
N LEU A 165 9.08 -4.90 8.12
CA LEU A 165 9.04 -5.39 9.51
C LEU A 165 10.25 -6.27 9.86
N LEU A 166 10.68 -7.13 8.95
CA LEU A 166 11.81 -8.05 9.18
C LEU A 166 13.15 -7.31 9.26
N PHE A 167 13.34 -6.26 8.47
CA PHE A 167 14.59 -5.52 8.44
C PHE A 167 14.93 -4.82 9.77
N PRO A 168 14.04 -4.06 10.44
CA PRO A 168 14.27 -3.51 11.77
C PRO A 168 14.57 -4.57 12.81
N LEU A 169 13.91 -5.72 12.74
CA LEU A 169 14.12 -6.85 13.65
C LEU A 169 15.54 -7.42 13.49
N ALA A 170 15.98 -7.64 12.25
CA ALA A 170 17.32 -8.12 11.95
C ALA A 170 18.40 -7.09 12.37
N ALA A 171 18.16 -5.80 12.10
CA ALA A 171 19.03 -4.71 12.51
C ALA A 171 19.14 -4.61 14.03
N GLY A 172 18.01 -4.67 14.74
CA GLY A 172 17.95 -4.65 16.20
C GLY A 172 18.68 -5.83 16.83
N LEU A 173 18.43 -7.04 16.32
CA LEU A 173 19.15 -8.26 16.75
C LEU A 173 20.65 -8.14 16.54
N THR A 174 21.08 -7.67 15.39
CA THR A 174 22.51 -7.49 15.08
C THR A 174 23.17 -6.50 16.02
N LEU A 175 22.50 -5.36 16.32
CA LEU A 175 22.99 -4.35 17.25
C LEU A 175 23.09 -4.86 18.69
N LEU A 176 22.13 -5.69 19.13
CA LEU A 176 22.09 -6.23 20.49
C LEU A 176 23.09 -7.39 20.70
N THR A 177 23.27 -8.24 19.67
CA THR A 177 24.11 -9.44 19.77
C THR A 177 25.57 -9.16 19.52
N HIS A 178 25.93 -8.16 18.73
CA HIS A 178 27.30 -7.85 18.36
C HIS A 178 28.21 -7.60 19.58
N GLU A 179 27.75 -6.86 20.58
CA GLU A 179 28.54 -6.62 21.79
C GLU A 179 28.64 -7.84 22.71
N ARG A 180 27.61 -8.70 22.71
CA ARG A 180 27.69 -9.98 23.44
C ARG A 180 28.73 -10.89 22.82
N ALA A 181 28.75 -11.01 21.48
CA ALA A 181 29.73 -11.79 20.75
C ALA A 181 31.17 -11.23 20.89
N ALA A 182 31.30 -9.90 21.02
CA ALA A 182 32.60 -9.24 21.22
C ALA A 182 33.04 -9.17 22.70
N GLY A 183 32.31 -9.73 23.65
CA GLY A 183 32.65 -9.71 25.09
C GLY A 183 32.61 -8.32 25.75
N LEU A 184 32.17 -7.29 25.04
CA LEU A 184 32.18 -5.89 25.48
C LEU A 184 31.10 -5.55 26.53
N VAL A 185 30.12 -6.42 26.72
CA VAL A 185 29.03 -6.23 27.70
C VAL A 185 29.57 -6.09 29.12
N ASN A 186 30.61 -6.84 29.47
CA ASN A 186 31.23 -6.81 30.81
C ASN A 186 32.01 -5.51 31.09
N LEU A 187 32.50 -4.82 30.04
CA LEU A 187 33.19 -3.55 30.14
C LEU A 187 32.25 -2.34 30.25
N THR A 188 31.06 -2.44 29.67
CA THR A 188 30.09 -1.34 29.64
C THR A 188 29.13 -1.33 30.83
N ARG A 189 28.91 -2.49 31.49
CA ARG A 189 28.01 -2.63 32.66
C ARG A 189 28.43 -1.82 33.91
N PRO A 190 29.70 -1.70 34.27
CA PRO A 190 30.08 -1.04 35.50
C PRO A 190 30.13 0.48 35.45
N THR A 191 29.99 1.11 34.24
CA THR A 191 30.07 2.57 34.15
C THR A 191 28.76 3.24 34.55
N ARG A 192 28.83 4.33 35.35
CA ARG A 192 27.69 5.07 35.92
C ARG A 192 26.63 5.51 34.88
N PHE A 193 27.03 5.77 33.67
CA PHE A 193 26.16 6.18 32.57
C PHE A 193 26.15 5.17 31.40
N GLY A 194 26.83 4.03 31.53
CA GLY A 194 27.06 3.10 30.43
C GLY A 194 25.77 2.49 29.88
N ARG A 195 24.83 2.12 30.76
CA ARG A 195 23.58 1.50 30.31
C ARG A 195 22.69 2.44 29.53
N SER A 196 22.32 3.59 30.09
CA SER A 196 21.34 4.48 29.46
C SER A 196 21.88 5.14 28.18
N ARG A 197 23.12 5.61 28.18
CA ARG A 197 23.72 6.24 26.99
C ARG A 197 24.01 5.25 25.87
N VAL A 198 24.47 4.04 26.18
CA VAL A 198 24.76 3.01 25.18
C VAL A 198 23.47 2.51 24.57
N TYR A 199 22.45 2.20 25.40
CA TYR A 199 21.13 1.78 24.89
C TYR A 199 20.45 2.89 24.08
N GLY A 200 20.47 4.13 24.54
CA GLY A 200 19.91 5.26 23.81
C GLY A 200 20.55 5.45 22.44
N ARG A 201 21.88 5.34 22.34
CA ARG A 201 22.61 5.43 21.05
C ARG A 201 22.29 4.25 20.12
N LYS A 202 22.15 3.04 20.67
CA LYS A 202 21.76 1.86 19.89
C LYS A 202 20.33 1.96 19.40
N LEU A 203 19.41 2.42 20.25
CA LEU A 203 18.03 2.64 19.84
C LEU A 203 17.95 3.68 18.71
N ALA A 204 18.65 4.81 18.87
CA ALA A 204 18.72 5.82 17.84
C ALA A 204 19.32 5.29 16.53
N ALA A 205 20.39 4.48 16.60
CA ALA A 205 20.98 3.84 15.41
C ALA A 205 20.01 2.83 14.77
N ALA A 206 19.31 2.03 15.57
CA ALA A 206 18.32 1.09 15.08
C ALA A 206 17.15 1.81 14.38
N VAL A 207 16.62 2.86 14.99
CA VAL A 207 15.55 3.69 14.40
C VAL A 207 16.01 4.31 13.09
N THR A 208 17.20 4.93 13.05
CA THR A 208 17.74 5.55 11.83
C THR A 208 17.90 4.52 10.72
N LEU A 209 18.45 3.34 11.03
CA LEU A 209 18.67 2.29 10.06
C LEU A 209 17.33 1.71 9.55
N SER A 210 16.37 1.54 10.45
CA SER A 210 15.02 1.06 10.10
C SER A 210 14.29 2.07 9.20
N THR A 211 14.38 3.36 9.52
CA THR A 211 13.80 4.42 8.69
C THR A 211 14.46 4.46 7.31
N ALA A 212 15.80 4.37 7.24
CA ALA A 212 16.50 4.31 5.97
C ALA A 212 16.11 3.08 5.14
N GLY A 213 16.00 1.91 5.76
CA GLY A 213 15.56 0.68 5.11
C GLY A 213 14.12 0.78 4.60
N PHE A 214 13.22 1.35 5.39
CA PHE A 214 11.85 1.62 5.01
C PHE A 214 11.78 2.56 3.78
N VAL A 215 12.47 3.69 3.83
CA VAL A 215 12.52 4.65 2.71
C VAL A 215 13.07 4.01 1.44
N LEU A 216 14.09 3.16 1.55
CA LEU A 216 14.65 2.45 0.38
C LEU A 216 13.68 1.42 -0.19
N LEU A 217 13.03 0.59 0.65
CA LEU A 217 12.10 -0.45 0.20
C LEU A 217 10.86 0.16 -0.46
N TYR A 218 10.21 1.12 0.20
CA TYR A 218 9.04 1.78 -0.40
C TYR A 218 9.42 2.73 -1.53
N GLY A 219 10.57 3.40 -1.42
CA GLY A 219 11.07 4.31 -2.44
C GLY A 219 11.33 3.63 -3.78
N ILE A 220 11.96 2.43 -3.79
CA ILE A 220 12.19 1.69 -5.03
C ILE A 220 10.87 1.21 -5.66
N ASN A 221 9.92 0.73 -4.85
CA ASN A 221 8.63 0.28 -5.34
C ASN A 221 7.79 1.46 -5.87
N THR A 222 7.81 2.60 -5.18
CA THR A 222 7.17 3.84 -5.65
C THR A 222 7.78 4.32 -6.95
N LEU A 223 9.10 4.26 -7.09
CA LEU A 223 9.80 4.62 -8.32
C LEU A 223 9.42 3.70 -9.48
N ILE A 224 9.37 2.38 -9.25
CA ILE A 224 8.93 1.41 -10.26
C ILE A 224 7.48 1.66 -10.64
N ALA A 225 6.58 1.88 -9.67
CA ALA A 225 5.18 2.21 -9.92
C ALA A 225 5.04 3.48 -10.77
N GLY A 226 5.80 4.53 -10.42
CA GLY A 226 5.82 5.78 -11.17
C GLY A 226 6.35 5.64 -12.60
N LEU A 227 7.35 4.77 -12.82
CA LEU A 227 7.87 4.49 -14.15
C LEU A 227 6.89 3.68 -15.00
N LEU A 228 6.14 2.74 -14.41
CA LEU A 228 5.17 1.90 -15.12
C LEU A 228 3.85 2.62 -15.38
N TYR A 229 3.35 3.38 -14.40
CA TYR A 229 1.99 3.96 -14.44
C TYR A 229 1.97 5.48 -14.53
N GLY A 230 3.12 6.14 -14.33
CA GLY A 230 3.23 7.58 -14.18
C GLY A 230 2.92 8.04 -12.75
N PHE A 231 3.18 9.32 -12.50
CA PHE A 231 2.88 9.99 -11.23
C PHE A 231 1.63 10.89 -11.33
N ALA A 232 0.83 10.70 -12.40
CA ALA A 232 -0.42 11.42 -12.54
C ALA A 232 -1.38 11.04 -11.41
N GLU A 233 -2.18 12.01 -10.96
CA GLU A 233 -3.27 11.80 -10.00
C GLU A 233 -2.85 11.40 -8.57
N LEU A 234 -1.59 11.62 -8.19
CA LEU A 234 -1.15 11.48 -6.80
C LEU A 234 -1.85 12.47 -5.83
N ASP A 235 -2.51 13.49 -6.38
CA ASP A 235 -3.34 14.46 -5.66
C ASP A 235 -4.79 13.98 -5.47
N ALA A 236 -5.15 12.83 -6.02
CA ALA A 236 -6.47 12.26 -5.81
C ALA A 236 -6.69 11.89 -4.35
N PRO A 237 -7.88 12.15 -3.79
CA PRO A 237 -8.18 11.77 -2.41
C PRO A 237 -8.06 10.25 -2.23
N VAL A 238 -7.61 9.83 -1.04
CA VAL A 238 -7.45 8.39 -0.68
C VAL A 238 -8.76 7.62 -0.84
N GLN A 239 -9.90 8.29 -0.71
CA GLN A 239 -11.24 7.73 -0.93
C GLN A 239 -11.51 7.33 -2.39
N SER A 240 -10.63 7.73 -3.32
CA SER A 240 -10.68 7.31 -4.73
C SER A 240 -10.00 5.96 -5.00
N LEU A 241 -9.28 5.42 -4.01
CA LEU A 241 -8.68 4.07 -4.01
C LEU A 241 -9.71 3.03 -3.57
#